data_e6a5fd1b397c9a0f6f8d49add6ec3925
#
_entry.id   e6a5fd1b397c9a0f6f8d49add6ec3925
#
_cell.length_a   1.000
_cell.length_b   1.000
_cell.length_c   1.000
_cell.angle_alpha   90.00
_cell.angle_beta   90.00
_cell.angle_gamma   90.00
#
_symmetry.space_group_name_H-M   'P 1'
#
loop_
_entity.id
_entity.type
_entity.pdbx_description
1 polymer ?
#
loop_
_entity_poly.entity_id
_entity_poly.type
_entity_poly.pdbx_seq_one_letter_code
_entity_poly.pdbx_strand_id
1 'polypeptide(L)'
;MGEERRGRWRPVLVCGLVLAGGLVSGCSGTVQGGAPGAERSSGQLTQWVDGATVESVSKTLGVQLPEAATEAKAAHLQGLQDDGLILAFVLPTAEVDAFVGRLKPERPLRLREQPLTLSTNPTTPFSHLGLPEPELLPQVREGQVCAPCEEDLNWLKVAVARVDDSTSRVYLRGVD
;
A
#
# COMPACT_ATOMS: atom_id res chain seq x y z
N MET A 1 2.82 48.36 17.97
CA MET A 1 3.62 48.97 16.92
C MET A 1 3.97 47.90 15.97
N GLY A 2 3.18 47.75 15.00
CA GLY A 2 3.25 48.05 13.57
C GLY A 2 3.76 46.77 12.91
N GLU A 3 3.29 46.20 11.86
CA GLU A 3 2.70 46.79 10.63
C GLU A 3 1.98 45.70 9.84
N GLU A 4 0.78 46.03 9.51
CA GLU A 4 -0.12 45.34 8.57
C GLU A 4 0.40 45.49 7.14
N ARG A 5 0.60 44.39 6.40
CA ARG A 5 0.74 44.43 4.94
C ARG A 5 -0.43 43.74 4.26
N ARG A 6 -1.40 44.56 3.89
CA ARG A 6 -2.46 44.20 2.94
C ARG A 6 -1.88 44.10 1.53
N GLY A 7 -1.85 42.91 0.95
CA GLY A 7 -1.57 42.67 -0.46
C GLY A 7 -2.88 42.68 -1.27
N ARG A 8 -3.02 43.69 -2.13
CA ARG A 8 -4.16 43.94 -3.02
C ARG A 8 -4.24 42.86 -4.12
N TRP A 9 -5.36 42.21 -4.22
CA TRP A 9 -5.75 41.43 -5.39
C TRP A 9 -6.33 42.35 -6.46
N ARG A 10 -5.83 42.22 -7.69
CA ARG A 10 -6.42 42.86 -8.89
C ARG A 10 -7.03 41.76 -9.75
N PRO A 11 -8.28 41.87 -10.17
CA PRO A 11 -8.86 40.97 -11.15
C PRO A 11 -8.48 41.45 -12.56
N VAL A 12 -8.03 40.55 -13.42
CA VAL A 12 -7.91 40.78 -14.87
C VAL A 12 -9.02 40.01 -15.56
N LEU A 13 -9.96 40.77 -16.04
CA LEU A 13 -11.02 40.35 -16.96
C LEU A 13 -10.43 40.37 -18.37
N VAL A 14 -10.46 39.27 -19.09
CA VAL A 14 -10.30 39.28 -20.55
C VAL A 14 -11.45 38.49 -21.18
N CYS A 15 -12.35 39.25 -21.77
CA CYS A 15 -13.35 38.82 -22.74
C CYS A 15 -12.66 38.51 -24.07
N GLY A 16 -12.96 37.37 -24.66
CA GLY A 16 -12.59 37.06 -26.03
C GLY A 16 -13.63 36.14 -26.68
N LEU A 17 -14.53 36.77 -27.38
CA LEU A 17 -15.61 36.19 -28.19
C LEU A 17 -15.06 36.00 -29.62
N VAL A 18 -15.09 34.81 -30.18
CA VAL A 18 -15.03 34.60 -31.64
C VAL A 18 -15.96 33.47 -32.04
N LEU A 19 -16.93 33.84 -32.83
CA LEU A 19 -17.87 33.04 -33.62
C LEU A 19 -17.22 32.56 -34.93
N ALA A 20 -17.59 31.40 -35.40
CA ALA A 20 -17.80 30.95 -36.78
C ALA A 20 -17.68 29.41 -36.81
N GLY A 21 -18.65 28.60 -37.17
CA GLY A 21 -19.37 28.59 -38.42
C GLY A 21 -18.79 27.46 -39.29
N GLY A 22 -19.45 26.31 -39.34
CA GLY A 22 -19.01 25.20 -40.21
C GLY A 22 -19.95 24.01 -40.17
N LEU A 23 -21.06 24.08 -40.88
CA LEU A 23 -21.90 22.94 -41.27
C LEU A 23 -21.18 22.18 -42.39
N VAL A 24 -20.91 20.92 -42.23
CA VAL A 24 -20.65 20.00 -43.33
C VAL A 24 -21.49 18.74 -43.14
N SER A 25 -22.53 18.70 -43.97
CA SER A 25 -23.30 17.50 -44.27
C SER A 25 -22.48 16.56 -45.14
N GLY A 26 -22.58 15.29 -44.88
CA GLY A 26 -22.23 14.38 -46.00
C GLY A 26 -21.79 12.99 -45.60
N CYS A 27 -22.66 12.08 -45.97
CA CYS A 27 -22.44 10.76 -46.54
C CYS A 27 -22.52 9.55 -45.66
N SER A 28 -23.63 8.90 -45.89
CA SER A 28 -23.89 7.47 -45.73
C SER A 28 -22.73 6.62 -46.23
N GLY A 29 -22.21 5.73 -45.41
CA GLY A 29 -21.22 4.71 -45.80
C GLY A 29 -21.50 3.44 -45.00
N THR A 30 -22.18 2.53 -45.64
CA THR A 30 -22.22 1.06 -45.53
C THR A 30 -21.62 0.40 -44.30
N VAL A 31 -22.49 -0.31 -43.61
CA VAL A 31 -22.22 -1.40 -42.68
C VAL A 31 -21.29 -2.42 -43.31
N GLN A 32 -20.12 -2.63 -42.68
CA GLN A 32 -19.36 -3.85 -42.93
C GLN A 32 -18.49 -4.21 -41.74
N GLY A 33 -18.75 -5.42 -41.20
CA GLY A 33 -17.80 -6.23 -40.47
C GLY A 33 -17.52 -5.81 -39.05
N GLY A 34 -18.32 -6.36 -38.12
CA GLY A 34 -17.96 -6.35 -36.70
C GLY A 34 -16.61 -7.02 -36.49
N ALA A 35 -15.61 -6.23 -36.20
CA ALA A 35 -14.50 -6.69 -35.38
C ALA A 35 -15.06 -6.95 -33.97
N PRO A 36 -14.76 -8.08 -33.33
CA PRO A 36 -15.13 -8.27 -31.94
C PRO A 36 -14.52 -7.12 -31.17
N GLY A 37 -15.38 -6.33 -30.51
CA GLY A 37 -14.97 -5.21 -29.71
C GLY A 37 -13.87 -5.69 -28.77
N ALA A 38 -12.72 -5.04 -28.82
CA ALA A 38 -11.81 -5.07 -27.71
C ALA A 38 -12.61 -4.54 -26.52
N GLU A 39 -13.14 -5.46 -25.72
CA GLU A 39 -13.58 -5.16 -24.39
C GLU A 39 -12.38 -4.49 -23.74
N ARG A 40 -12.48 -3.17 -23.64
CA ARG A 40 -11.59 -2.43 -22.73
C ARG A 40 -11.91 -3.00 -21.38
N SER A 41 -11.07 -3.92 -20.93
CA SER A 41 -11.06 -4.41 -19.57
C SER A 41 -10.86 -3.19 -18.67
N SER A 42 -11.94 -2.56 -18.31
CA SER A 42 -11.99 -1.49 -17.30
C SER A 42 -11.88 -2.09 -15.90
N GLY A 43 -10.95 -3.03 -15.70
CA GLY A 43 -10.90 -3.87 -14.52
C GLY A 43 -9.54 -4.03 -13.87
N GLN A 44 -8.53 -3.27 -14.25
CA GLN A 44 -7.24 -3.39 -13.56
C GLN A 44 -6.99 -2.17 -12.69
N LEU A 45 -7.79 -2.08 -11.62
CA LEU A 45 -7.67 -1.02 -10.64
C LEU A 45 -6.49 -1.24 -9.68
N THR A 46 -6.01 -2.48 -9.56
CA THR A 46 -4.84 -2.85 -8.72
C THR A 46 -4.05 -3.94 -9.42
N GLN A 47 -2.72 -3.88 -9.35
CA GLN A 47 -1.83 -4.85 -9.96
C GLN A 47 -0.61 -5.11 -9.07
N TRP A 48 -0.26 -6.39 -8.89
CA TRP A 48 1.01 -6.75 -8.26
C TRP A 48 2.18 -6.36 -9.17
N VAL A 49 3.17 -5.67 -8.60
CA VAL A 49 4.36 -5.22 -9.31
C VAL A 49 5.30 -6.40 -9.51
N ASP A 50 5.53 -6.77 -10.77
CA ASP A 50 6.50 -7.80 -11.12
C ASP A 50 7.91 -7.34 -10.74
N GLY A 51 8.67 -8.23 -10.07
CA GLY A 51 10.05 -7.95 -9.67
C GLY A 51 10.17 -7.07 -8.42
N ALA A 52 9.11 -6.86 -7.65
CA ALA A 52 9.22 -6.29 -6.32
C ALA A 52 10.15 -7.15 -5.46
N THR A 53 11.19 -6.55 -4.89
CA THR A 53 12.19 -7.23 -4.08
C THR A 53 12.02 -6.91 -2.60
N VAL A 54 12.58 -7.76 -1.74
CA VAL A 54 12.67 -7.49 -0.30
C VAL A 54 13.34 -6.15 -0.03
N GLU A 55 14.40 -5.83 -0.77
CA GLU A 55 15.13 -4.58 -0.64
C GLU A 55 14.27 -3.36 -1.02
N SER A 56 13.59 -3.42 -2.18
CA SER A 56 12.74 -2.31 -2.64
C SER A 56 11.59 -2.06 -1.67
N VAL A 57 10.88 -3.11 -1.27
CA VAL A 57 9.72 -2.99 -0.36
C VAL A 57 10.16 -2.54 1.03
N SER A 58 11.25 -3.10 1.58
CA SER A 58 11.73 -2.68 2.89
C SER A 58 12.17 -1.21 2.91
N LYS A 59 12.76 -0.73 1.80
CA LYS A 59 13.14 0.68 1.64
C LYS A 59 11.89 1.58 1.66
N THR A 60 10.85 1.25 0.90
CA THR A 60 9.59 2.04 0.88
C THR A 60 8.89 2.01 2.25
N LEU A 61 8.91 0.86 2.95
CA LEU A 61 8.37 0.75 4.31
C LEU A 61 9.24 1.48 5.37
N GLY A 62 10.42 2.00 5.02
CA GLY A 62 11.35 2.59 5.99
C GLY A 62 11.93 1.57 6.99
N VAL A 63 12.00 0.29 6.60
CA VAL A 63 12.37 -0.82 7.49
C VAL A 63 13.72 -1.39 7.10
N GLN A 64 14.65 -1.45 8.05
CA GLN A 64 15.91 -2.17 7.89
C GLN A 64 15.78 -3.60 8.42
N LEU A 65 16.00 -4.59 7.55
CA LEU A 65 16.00 -5.98 7.97
C LEU A 65 17.21 -6.27 8.85
N PRO A 66 17.03 -7.04 9.95
CA PRO A 66 18.15 -7.58 10.72
C PRO A 66 18.99 -8.57 9.91
N GLU A 67 20.28 -8.68 10.21
CA GLU A 67 21.17 -9.67 9.56
C GLU A 67 20.69 -11.13 9.82
N ALA A 68 20.09 -11.36 10.98
CA ALA A 68 19.56 -12.66 11.35
C ALA A 68 18.21 -12.99 10.65
N ALA A 69 17.67 -12.08 9.83
CA ALA A 69 16.43 -12.33 9.12
C ALA A 69 16.60 -13.41 8.05
N THR A 70 15.73 -14.40 8.08
CA THR A 70 15.66 -15.50 7.12
C THR A 70 14.29 -15.57 6.46
N GLU A 71 14.14 -16.36 5.41
CA GLU A 71 12.87 -16.55 4.67
C GLU A 71 12.16 -15.23 4.30
N ALA A 72 12.93 -14.19 4.01
CA ALA A 72 12.35 -12.90 3.67
C ALA A 72 11.60 -12.93 2.34
N LYS A 73 10.37 -12.44 2.35
CA LYS A 73 9.48 -12.34 1.19
C LYS A 73 8.79 -10.99 1.19
N ALA A 74 8.60 -10.42 0.01
CA ALA A 74 7.95 -9.13 -0.14
C ALA A 74 7.11 -9.08 -1.41
N ALA A 75 6.10 -8.21 -1.41
CA ALA A 75 5.34 -7.87 -2.60
C ALA A 75 4.81 -6.43 -2.50
N HIS A 76 4.58 -5.85 -3.67
CA HIS A 76 4.08 -4.50 -3.85
C HIS A 76 2.85 -4.58 -4.75
N LEU A 77 1.72 -4.10 -4.27
CA LEU A 77 0.47 -3.98 -5.00
C LEU A 77 0.28 -2.53 -5.41
N GLN A 78 0.42 -2.23 -6.69
CA GLN A 78 0.13 -0.91 -7.21
C GLN A 78 -1.38 -0.68 -7.22
N GLY A 79 -1.83 0.40 -6.58
CA GLY A 79 -3.22 0.83 -6.52
C GLY A 79 -3.52 2.02 -7.42
N LEU A 80 -4.74 2.53 -7.35
CA LEU A 80 -5.14 3.76 -8.07
C LEU A 80 -4.80 5.04 -7.32
N GLN A 81 -4.82 4.99 -6.01
CA GLN A 81 -4.58 6.11 -5.11
C GLN A 81 -3.42 5.79 -4.17
N ASP A 82 -3.43 4.61 -3.61
CA ASP A 82 -2.47 4.16 -2.62
C ASP A 82 -1.90 2.81 -3.06
N ASP A 83 -0.61 2.62 -2.87
CA ASP A 83 0.07 1.36 -3.10
C ASP A 83 0.11 0.54 -1.81
N GLY A 84 -0.06 -0.76 -1.95
CA GLY A 84 -0.01 -1.69 -0.83
C GLY A 84 1.30 -2.46 -0.78
N LEU A 85 1.92 -2.53 0.38
CA LEU A 85 3.22 -3.13 0.60
C LEU A 85 3.13 -4.22 1.67
N ILE A 86 3.65 -5.40 1.37
CA ILE A 86 3.78 -6.50 2.33
C ILE A 86 5.19 -7.04 2.36
N LEU A 87 5.68 -7.28 3.58
CA LEU A 87 7.00 -7.82 3.85
C LEU A 87 6.87 -8.81 5.01
N ALA A 88 7.44 -10.00 4.85
CA ALA A 88 7.51 -10.98 5.93
C ALA A 88 8.88 -11.64 5.98
N PHE A 89 9.35 -11.97 7.16
CA PHE A 89 10.61 -12.69 7.39
C PHE A 89 10.59 -13.41 8.74
N VAL A 90 11.51 -14.30 8.94
CA VAL A 90 11.68 -15.06 10.19
C VAL A 90 12.88 -14.53 10.95
N LEU A 91 12.73 -14.37 12.26
CA LEU A 91 13.79 -13.99 13.21
C LEU A 91 13.89 -15.00 14.36
N PRO A 92 15.06 -15.14 14.96
CA PRO A 92 15.17 -15.71 16.30
C PRO A 92 14.23 -14.97 17.26
N THR A 93 13.43 -15.69 18.03
CA THR A 93 12.43 -15.07 18.93
C THR A 93 13.08 -14.07 19.91
N ALA A 94 14.33 -14.30 20.32
CA ALA A 94 15.08 -13.41 21.19
C ALA A 94 15.38 -12.04 20.56
N GLU A 95 15.41 -11.93 19.23
CA GLU A 95 15.71 -10.69 18.52
C GLU A 95 14.47 -9.86 18.15
N VAL A 96 13.28 -10.45 18.28
CA VAL A 96 12.02 -9.82 17.87
C VAL A 96 11.78 -8.50 18.62
N ASP A 97 11.96 -8.48 19.93
CA ASP A 97 11.68 -7.28 20.72
C ASP A 97 12.65 -6.14 20.40
N ALA A 98 13.92 -6.46 20.11
CA ALA A 98 14.88 -5.47 19.65
C ALA A 98 14.52 -4.92 18.26
N PHE A 99 14.04 -5.78 17.36
CA PHE A 99 13.54 -5.35 16.04
C PHE A 99 12.31 -4.46 16.18
N VAL A 100 11.28 -4.89 16.91
CA VAL A 100 10.05 -4.12 17.14
C VAL A 100 10.36 -2.78 17.80
N GLY A 101 11.31 -2.75 18.74
CA GLY A 101 11.75 -1.50 19.37
C GLY A 101 12.36 -0.49 18.41
N ARG A 102 13.03 -0.95 17.34
CA ARG A 102 13.55 -0.06 16.28
C ARG A 102 12.45 0.53 15.42
N LEU A 103 11.35 -0.17 15.22
CA LEU A 103 10.16 0.34 14.50
C LEU A 103 9.45 1.46 15.26
N LYS A 104 9.66 1.57 16.57
CA LYS A 104 9.05 2.58 17.45
C LYS A 104 7.51 2.63 17.32
N PRO A 105 6.80 1.51 17.53
CA PRO A 105 5.36 1.48 17.37
C PRO A 105 4.69 2.50 18.32
N GLU A 106 3.57 3.09 17.88
CA GLU A 106 2.79 4.08 18.65
C GLU A 106 2.44 3.59 20.07
N ARG A 107 2.22 2.29 20.20
CA ARG A 107 1.93 1.60 21.45
C ARG A 107 2.62 0.23 21.48
N PRO A 108 2.88 -0.33 22.66
CA PRO A 108 3.35 -1.71 22.76
C PRO A 108 2.42 -2.68 22.02
N LEU A 109 3.01 -3.67 21.34
CA LEU A 109 2.23 -4.68 20.64
C LEU A 109 1.29 -5.41 21.62
N ARG A 110 0.05 -5.63 21.17
CA ARG A 110 -0.95 -6.37 21.93
C ARG A 110 -0.94 -7.83 21.53
N LEU A 111 -1.03 -8.71 22.50
CA LEU A 111 -1.24 -10.14 22.24
C LEU A 111 -2.70 -10.37 21.88
N ARG A 112 -2.93 -10.95 20.73
CA ARG A 112 -4.21 -11.51 20.32
C ARG A 112 -4.13 -13.04 20.45
N GLU A 113 -4.86 -13.59 21.39
CA GLU A 113 -4.80 -15.02 21.71
C GLU A 113 -5.54 -15.88 20.69
N GLN A 114 -6.68 -15.39 20.20
CA GLN A 114 -7.55 -16.13 19.29
C GLN A 114 -7.47 -15.57 17.85
N PRO A 115 -7.59 -16.43 16.84
CA PRO A 115 -7.74 -15.99 15.46
C PRO A 115 -8.96 -15.09 15.28
N LEU A 116 -8.88 -14.14 14.33
CA LEU A 116 -10.04 -13.36 13.89
C LEU A 116 -10.80 -14.14 12.81
N THR A 117 -12.10 -13.88 12.74
CA THR A 117 -12.89 -14.26 11.57
C THR A 117 -12.85 -13.10 10.58
N LEU A 118 -12.19 -13.31 9.44
CA LEU A 118 -12.16 -12.32 8.38
C LEU A 118 -13.48 -12.37 7.59
N SER A 119 -14.21 -11.28 7.53
CA SER A 119 -15.40 -11.14 6.67
C SER A 119 -15.04 -10.87 5.22
N THR A 120 -13.86 -10.30 4.98
CA THR A 120 -13.30 -9.99 3.65
C THR A 120 -11.80 -10.26 3.66
N ASN A 121 -11.25 -10.60 2.50
CA ASN A 121 -9.80 -10.71 2.35
C ASN A 121 -9.18 -9.30 2.43
N PRO A 122 -8.00 -9.16 3.06
CA PRO A 122 -7.23 -7.93 3.00
C PRO A 122 -6.91 -7.53 1.56
N THR A 123 -6.81 -6.24 1.29
CA THR A 123 -6.41 -5.74 -0.04
C THR A 123 -5.02 -6.24 -0.43
N THR A 124 -4.10 -6.31 0.56
CA THR A 124 -2.74 -6.84 0.39
C THR A 124 -2.58 -8.13 1.21
N PRO A 125 -3.05 -9.27 0.71
CA PRO A 125 -3.01 -10.52 1.45
C PRO A 125 -1.61 -11.14 1.45
N PHE A 126 -1.19 -11.65 2.60
CA PHE A 126 0.07 -12.42 2.72
C PHE A 126 0.00 -13.78 2.00
N SER A 127 -1.19 -14.25 1.66
CA SER A 127 -1.37 -15.42 0.80
C SER A 127 -0.73 -15.24 -0.57
N HIS A 128 -0.54 -13.99 -1.06
CA HIS A 128 0.24 -13.71 -2.27
C HIS A 128 1.72 -14.13 -2.13
N LEU A 129 2.27 -14.09 -0.93
CA LEU A 129 3.61 -14.59 -0.61
C LEU A 129 3.64 -16.08 -0.24
N GLY A 130 2.50 -16.78 -0.32
CA GLY A 130 2.35 -18.16 0.13
C GLY A 130 2.40 -18.29 1.66
N LEU A 131 1.98 -17.26 2.40
CA LEU A 131 1.96 -17.22 3.85
C LEU A 131 0.53 -17.10 4.38
N PRO A 132 0.22 -17.62 5.58
CA PRO A 132 -1.06 -17.38 6.22
C PRO A 132 -1.20 -15.91 6.62
N GLU A 133 -2.44 -15.40 6.62
CA GLU A 133 -2.74 -14.10 7.19
C GLU A 133 -2.48 -14.09 8.69
N PRO A 134 -1.75 -13.11 9.24
CA PRO A 134 -1.51 -13.06 10.68
C PRO A 134 -2.80 -12.98 11.48
N GLU A 135 -3.86 -12.40 10.92
CA GLU A 135 -5.19 -12.31 11.51
C GLU A 135 -5.81 -13.68 11.81
N LEU A 136 -5.46 -14.70 11.00
CA LEU A 136 -5.98 -16.07 11.13
C LEU A 136 -5.14 -16.96 12.06
N LEU A 137 -4.03 -16.44 12.58
CA LEU A 137 -3.16 -17.19 13.48
C LEU A 137 -3.51 -16.91 14.95
N PRO A 138 -3.39 -17.89 15.85
CA PRO A 138 -3.47 -17.66 17.29
C PRO A 138 -2.17 -17.06 17.81
N GLN A 139 -2.21 -16.48 19.01
CA GLN A 139 -1.05 -16.01 19.76
C GLN A 139 -0.17 -15.00 18.97
N VAL A 140 -0.82 -14.06 18.27
CA VAL A 140 -0.14 -13.02 17.50
C VAL A 140 0.00 -11.75 18.32
N ARG A 141 1.21 -11.19 18.38
CA ARG A 141 1.48 -9.85 18.90
C ARG A 141 1.41 -8.86 17.75
N GLU A 142 0.54 -7.87 17.83
CA GLU A 142 0.30 -6.95 16.72
C GLU A 142 0.11 -5.51 17.19
N GLY A 143 0.39 -4.56 16.29
CA GLY A 143 0.20 -3.15 16.56
C GLY A 143 0.45 -2.25 15.38
N GLN A 144 0.06 -0.99 15.56
CA GLN A 144 0.34 0.10 14.64
C GLN A 144 1.77 0.59 14.89
N VAL A 145 2.56 0.70 13.83
CA VAL A 145 3.86 1.36 13.90
C VAL A 145 3.65 2.87 13.79
N CYS A 146 2.94 3.31 12.75
CA CYS A 146 2.61 4.72 12.51
C CYS A 146 1.32 4.86 11.68
N ALA A 147 0.57 5.95 11.90
CA ALA A 147 -0.52 6.43 11.05
C ALA A 147 -0.90 7.89 11.41
N PRO A 148 -0.57 8.90 10.58
CA PRO A 148 0.28 8.79 9.40
C PRO A 148 1.74 8.50 9.78
N CYS A 149 2.47 7.92 8.81
CA CYS A 149 3.91 7.77 8.94
C CYS A 149 4.65 9.03 8.44
N GLU A 150 5.96 9.03 8.58
CA GLU A 150 6.82 10.03 7.93
C GLU A 150 6.97 9.69 6.43
N GLU A 151 7.39 10.66 5.64
CA GLU A 151 7.54 10.57 4.19
C GLU A 151 6.21 10.23 3.49
N ASP A 152 6.23 9.35 2.50
CA ASP A 152 5.08 9.03 1.65
C ASP A 152 4.22 7.87 2.19
N LEU A 153 4.58 7.27 3.33
CA LEU A 153 3.86 6.12 3.88
C LEU A 153 2.66 6.57 4.73
N ASN A 154 1.44 6.21 4.30
CA ASN A 154 0.21 6.55 5.01
C ASN A 154 0.09 5.82 6.34
N TRP A 155 0.40 4.52 6.38
CA TRP A 155 0.42 3.75 7.61
C TRP A 155 1.26 2.47 7.49
N LEU A 156 1.74 2.02 8.64
CA LEU A 156 2.48 0.77 8.79
C LEU A 156 1.98 -0.01 10.01
N LYS A 157 1.73 -1.29 9.83
CA LYS A 157 1.39 -2.25 10.89
C LYS A 157 2.41 -3.36 10.95
N VAL A 158 2.61 -3.86 12.17
CA VAL A 158 3.45 -5.02 12.43
C VAL A 158 2.65 -6.10 13.16
N ALA A 159 2.87 -7.36 12.77
CA ALA A 159 2.39 -8.52 13.49
C ALA A 159 3.53 -9.54 13.64
N VAL A 160 3.55 -10.24 14.76
CA VAL A 160 4.55 -11.25 15.09
C VAL A 160 3.85 -12.51 15.53
N ALA A 161 4.07 -13.59 14.81
CA ALA A 161 3.55 -14.91 15.11
C ALA A 161 4.71 -15.89 15.37
N ARG A 162 4.57 -16.75 16.36
CA ARG A 162 5.54 -17.80 16.62
C ARG A 162 5.50 -18.85 15.51
N VAL A 163 6.67 -19.25 15.00
CA VAL A 163 6.81 -20.35 14.03
C VAL A 163 7.11 -21.66 14.78
N ASP A 164 8.07 -21.57 15.71
CA ASP A 164 8.47 -22.66 16.61
C ASP A 164 8.96 -22.08 17.95
N ASP A 165 9.58 -22.92 18.79
CA ASP A 165 10.07 -22.50 20.12
C ASP A 165 11.20 -21.46 20.05
N SER A 166 11.94 -21.40 18.96
CA SER A 166 13.13 -20.56 18.79
C SER A 166 12.94 -19.41 17.80
N THR A 167 11.95 -19.51 16.92
CA THR A 167 11.77 -18.56 15.81
C THR A 167 10.37 -17.97 15.76
N SER A 168 10.29 -16.75 15.26
CA SER A 168 9.03 -16.02 15.06
C SER A 168 9.04 -15.39 13.68
N ARG A 169 7.88 -15.36 13.03
CA ARG A 169 7.67 -14.64 11.78
C ARG A 169 7.14 -13.27 12.06
N VAL A 170 7.80 -12.29 11.47
CA VAL A 170 7.39 -10.88 11.45
C VAL A 170 6.64 -10.62 10.15
N TYR A 171 5.51 -9.97 10.25
CA TYR A 171 4.68 -9.50 9.15
C TYR A 171 4.60 -7.99 9.21
N LEU A 172 4.88 -7.33 8.10
CA LEU A 172 4.75 -5.88 7.95
C LEU A 172 3.81 -5.62 6.78
N ARG A 173 2.81 -4.79 7.01
CA ARG A 173 1.86 -4.34 6.00
C ARG A 173 1.79 -2.83 6.04
N GLY A 174 2.02 -2.17 4.91
CA GLY A 174 1.99 -0.72 4.76
C GLY A 174 1.19 -0.30 3.55
N VAL A 175 0.84 0.98 3.55
CA VAL A 175 0.19 1.68 2.44
C VAL A 175 0.86 3.04 2.30
N ASP A 176 1.30 3.38 1.11
CA ASP A 176 1.86 4.69 0.76
C ASP A 176 0.88 5.53 -0.05
#